data_8448b1eb53656e077f84c879b436cbd6
#
_entry.id   8448b1eb53656e077f84c879b436cbd6
#
_cell.length_a   1.000
_cell.length_b   1.000
_cell.length_c   1.000
_cell.angle_alpha   90.00
_cell.angle_beta   90.00
_cell.angle_gamma   90.00
#
_symmetry.space_group_name_H-M   'P 1'
#
loop_
_entity.id
_entity.type
_entity.pdbx_description
1 polymer ?
#
loop_
_entity_poly.entity_id
_entity_poly.type
_entity_poly.pdbx_seq_one_letter_code
_entity_poly.pdbx_strand_id
1 'polypeptide(L)'
;MENNLFQSVYNPDVLSCIANLSNDEVFTPPELANKIIDMLPQELFKNPDTTFLDPCCKSGVFLREIAKRLIKGLEQQIPDLEKRIEHIFSKQLFGIAITELTSLLSRRSVYCSKYPSGEFSVYQFPEDKPQGNIIFQRIKHTWNNGKCIYCGASQSEYDRGVELETHAYQFIHNLDVNKVFNMKFDVIIGNPPYQMSDGGAQASAKPLYHLFVQQAKKLNPRFLTMIIPARWYAGGKGLDEFRNEILNDSHMRELHDFPNTDDCFPGVNIRGGVCYFLWDKEYNNIKNLTKVTIHNGKDQISTNRPLKLEDLDIFIRDSRAISILNKVQEFITKKGSLRTYVSPRKPFRLPTDYYKTECFKSEYTDNSLPCYAKGLKIGYVNKNKITIHFEWIDKWKVMVSRANNIGTELNDDNLNTTILCPNYICTESYIIIGAELNLNEDRANNLALYLKTKFARYLHSLAKSSQDATAKTYRFIPLMDFSEKWDDQALYTFFGLSEEEIDLIEESIMDM
;
A
#
# COMPACT_ATOMS: atom_id res chain seq x y z
N MET A 1 31.19 -6.12 -36.82
CA MET A 1 30.48 -5.22 -35.88
C MET A 1 29.16 -5.89 -35.60
N GLU A 2 29.10 -6.66 -34.53
CA GLU A 2 27.82 -7.22 -34.06
C GLU A 2 26.99 -6.10 -33.48
N ASN A 3 26.01 -5.65 -34.22
CA ASN A 3 24.99 -4.73 -33.72
C ASN A 3 24.13 -5.48 -32.70
N ASN A 4 24.44 -5.26 -31.44
CA ASN A 4 23.69 -5.80 -30.32
C ASN A 4 22.31 -5.10 -30.27
N LEU A 5 21.32 -5.64 -30.96
CA LEU A 5 19.92 -5.16 -31.03
C LEU A 5 19.27 -4.96 -29.63
N PHE A 6 19.92 -5.45 -28.57
CA PHE A 6 19.44 -5.40 -27.19
C PHE A 6 20.06 -4.27 -26.35
N GLN A 7 20.96 -3.45 -26.92
CA GLN A 7 21.63 -2.36 -26.19
C GLN A 7 21.03 -0.96 -26.42
N SER A 8 19.96 -0.81 -27.19
CA SER A 8 19.29 0.49 -27.24
C SER A 8 18.57 0.73 -25.91
N VAL A 9 19.05 1.68 -25.15
CA VAL A 9 18.36 2.24 -23.97
C VAL A 9 17.02 2.78 -24.48
N TYR A 10 15.94 2.05 -24.23
CA TYR A 10 14.61 2.52 -24.52
C TYR A 10 14.26 3.63 -23.51
N ASN A 11 14.12 4.85 -23.99
CA ASN A 11 13.72 5.98 -23.16
C ASN A 11 12.18 6.04 -23.11
N PRO A 12 11.56 5.83 -21.94
CA PRO A 12 10.12 5.66 -21.82
C PRO A 12 9.33 6.96 -21.72
N ASP A 13 9.85 8.11 -22.20
CA ASP A 13 9.19 9.42 -22.02
C ASP A 13 7.70 9.45 -22.40
N VAL A 14 7.32 8.80 -23.49
CA VAL A 14 5.92 8.74 -23.92
C VAL A 14 5.08 7.91 -22.93
N LEU A 15 5.61 6.82 -22.41
CA LEU A 15 4.91 5.97 -21.44
C LEU A 15 4.82 6.64 -20.07
N SER A 16 5.83 7.40 -19.68
CA SER A 16 5.82 8.21 -18.45
C SER A 16 4.79 9.34 -18.54
N CYS A 17 4.65 9.97 -19.70
CA CYS A 17 3.61 10.97 -19.95
C CYS A 17 2.19 10.37 -19.90
N ILE A 18 2.00 9.16 -20.45
CA ILE A 18 0.71 8.46 -20.42
C ILE A 18 0.39 7.98 -18.99
N ALA A 19 1.38 7.53 -18.23
CA ALA A 19 1.21 7.10 -16.84
C ALA A 19 0.75 8.23 -15.91
N ASN A 20 1.15 9.47 -16.19
CA ASN A 20 0.71 10.64 -15.44
C ASN A 20 -0.73 11.09 -15.75
N LEU A 21 -1.37 10.51 -16.76
CA LEU A 21 -2.77 10.84 -17.13
C LEU A 21 -3.80 10.06 -16.31
N SER A 22 -3.41 8.97 -15.64
CA SER A 22 -4.28 8.24 -14.71
C SER A 22 -3.45 7.79 -13.49
N ASN A 23 -3.84 8.26 -12.30
CA ASN A 23 -3.21 7.88 -11.03
C ASN A 23 -3.36 6.38 -10.69
N ASP A 24 -4.06 5.61 -11.52
CA ASP A 24 -4.42 4.22 -11.26
C ASP A 24 -3.51 3.24 -12.02
N GLU A 25 -2.75 3.71 -13.02
CA GLU A 25 -1.94 2.86 -13.90
C GLU A 25 -0.44 3.24 -13.87
N VAL A 26 0.29 2.70 -12.92
CA VAL A 26 1.75 2.87 -12.85
C VAL A 26 2.43 1.87 -13.79
N PHE A 27 3.30 2.36 -14.70
CA PHE A 27 4.10 1.54 -15.58
C PHE A 27 5.42 1.13 -14.91
N THR A 28 5.79 -0.13 -15.05
CA THR A 28 7.03 -0.65 -14.44
C THR A 28 8.23 -0.36 -15.34
N PRO A 29 9.27 0.33 -14.85
CA PRO A 29 10.51 0.49 -15.61
C PRO A 29 11.19 -0.87 -15.88
N PRO A 30 11.89 -1.04 -17.02
CA PRO A 30 12.57 -2.29 -17.35
C PRO A 30 13.57 -2.76 -16.29
N GLU A 31 14.28 -1.85 -15.66
CA GLU A 31 15.23 -2.14 -14.59
C GLU A 31 14.55 -2.76 -13.37
N LEU A 32 13.42 -2.21 -12.95
CA LEU A 32 12.63 -2.74 -11.85
C LEU A 32 12.01 -4.10 -12.22
N ALA A 33 11.49 -4.23 -13.46
CA ALA A 33 10.97 -5.51 -13.94
C ALA A 33 12.06 -6.60 -13.88
N ASN A 34 13.29 -6.29 -14.29
CA ASN A 34 14.41 -7.21 -14.21
C ASN A 34 14.76 -7.60 -12.76
N LYS A 35 14.79 -6.65 -11.82
CA LYS A 35 15.01 -6.95 -10.39
C LYS A 35 13.96 -7.91 -9.84
N ILE A 36 12.69 -7.74 -10.23
CA ILE A 36 11.59 -8.62 -9.81
C ILE A 36 11.75 -10.01 -10.44
N ILE A 37 12.11 -10.09 -11.72
CA ILE A 37 12.33 -11.36 -12.41
C ILE A 37 13.58 -12.08 -11.86
N ASP A 38 14.58 -11.35 -11.37
CA ASP A 38 15.81 -11.93 -10.80
C ASP A 38 15.58 -12.71 -9.49
N MET A 39 14.46 -12.47 -8.78
CA MET A 39 14.07 -13.30 -7.63
C MET A 39 13.64 -14.72 -8.04
N LEU A 40 13.20 -14.91 -9.28
CA LEU A 40 12.78 -16.22 -9.78
C LEU A 40 14.00 -17.13 -9.99
N PRO A 41 13.87 -18.45 -9.72
CA PRO A 41 14.90 -19.42 -10.03
C PRO A 41 15.27 -19.38 -11.51
N GLN A 42 16.56 -19.23 -11.82
CA GLN A 42 17.03 -19.01 -13.20
C GLN A 42 16.91 -20.25 -14.10
N GLU A 43 16.75 -21.44 -13.54
CA GLU A 43 16.44 -22.67 -14.25
C GLU A 43 15.07 -22.63 -14.97
N LEU A 44 14.14 -21.81 -14.49
CA LEU A 44 12.83 -21.63 -15.14
C LEU A 44 12.98 -21.12 -16.59
N PHE A 45 13.98 -20.29 -16.84
CA PHE A 45 14.24 -19.73 -18.17
C PHE A 45 14.99 -20.67 -19.10
N LYS A 46 15.40 -21.85 -18.60
CA LYS A 46 16.06 -22.91 -19.37
C LYS A 46 15.14 -24.10 -19.62
N ASN A 47 13.93 -24.09 -19.05
CA ASN A 47 12.98 -25.19 -19.22
C ASN A 47 11.93 -24.79 -20.25
N PRO A 48 11.78 -25.58 -21.37
CA PRO A 48 10.81 -25.30 -22.42
C PRO A 48 9.35 -25.46 -21.99
N ASP A 49 9.09 -26.16 -20.88
CA ASP A 49 7.73 -26.39 -20.38
C ASP A 49 7.26 -25.34 -19.40
N THR A 50 8.14 -24.44 -18.93
CA THR A 50 7.76 -23.38 -17.98
C THR A 50 6.84 -22.35 -18.61
N THR A 51 5.73 -22.05 -17.95
CA THR A 51 4.71 -21.13 -18.43
C THR A 51 4.59 -19.89 -17.54
N PHE A 52 4.47 -18.71 -18.17
CA PHE A 52 4.45 -17.41 -17.50
C PHE A 52 3.16 -16.68 -17.85
N LEU A 53 2.50 -16.10 -16.83
CA LEU A 53 1.33 -15.24 -16.97
C LEU A 53 1.58 -13.88 -16.36
N ASP A 54 1.39 -12.81 -17.15
CA ASP A 54 1.16 -11.46 -16.64
C ASP A 54 -0.35 -11.18 -16.67
N PRO A 55 -1.04 -11.20 -15.51
CA PRO A 55 -2.51 -11.07 -15.47
C PRO A 55 -3.01 -9.63 -15.56
N CYS A 56 -2.10 -8.67 -15.69
CA CYS A 56 -2.37 -7.23 -15.69
C CYS A 56 -1.44 -6.46 -16.62
N CYS A 57 -1.23 -7.01 -17.83
CA CYS A 57 -0.37 -6.40 -18.84
C CYS A 57 -0.72 -4.96 -19.12
N LYS A 58 0.29 -4.10 -19.05
CA LYS A 58 0.22 -2.68 -19.43
C LYS A 58 1.13 -2.41 -20.62
N SER A 59 2.43 -2.23 -20.41
CA SER A 59 3.43 -2.08 -21.48
C SER A 59 4.00 -3.42 -21.98
N GLY A 60 3.66 -4.52 -21.32
CA GLY A 60 4.24 -5.84 -21.62
C GLY A 60 5.69 -6.03 -21.18
N VAL A 61 6.20 -5.16 -20.30
CA VAL A 61 7.61 -5.17 -19.89
C VAL A 61 8.04 -6.48 -19.25
N PHE A 62 7.23 -7.07 -18.36
CA PHE A 62 7.55 -8.36 -17.75
C PHE A 62 7.69 -9.46 -18.78
N LEU A 63 6.70 -9.62 -19.66
CA LEU A 63 6.74 -10.65 -20.71
C LEU A 63 7.89 -10.44 -21.69
N ARG A 64 8.22 -9.18 -22.03
CA ARG A 64 9.36 -8.86 -22.88
C ARG A 64 10.69 -9.24 -22.23
N GLU A 65 10.90 -8.90 -20.97
CA GLU A 65 12.15 -9.22 -20.26
C GLU A 65 12.27 -10.72 -19.99
N ILE A 66 11.17 -11.43 -19.78
CA ILE A 66 11.11 -12.90 -19.70
C ILE A 66 11.45 -13.50 -21.06
N ALA A 67 10.87 -12.99 -22.17
CA ALA A 67 11.18 -13.47 -23.52
C ALA A 67 12.69 -13.42 -23.82
N LYS A 68 13.37 -12.32 -23.47
CA LYS A 68 14.83 -12.18 -23.65
C LYS A 68 15.61 -13.27 -22.91
N ARG A 69 15.18 -13.61 -21.69
CA ARG A 69 15.82 -14.66 -20.87
C ARG A 69 15.56 -16.06 -21.44
N LEU A 70 14.33 -16.32 -21.89
CA LEU A 70 13.96 -17.59 -22.52
C LEU A 70 14.71 -17.80 -23.86
N ILE A 71 14.80 -16.75 -24.71
CA ILE A 71 15.55 -16.79 -25.96
C ILE A 71 16.99 -17.24 -25.73
N LYS A 72 17.64 -16.70 -24.68
CA LYS A 72 19.00 -17.09 -24.30
C LYS A 72 19.03 -18.46 -23.60
N GLY A 73 18.12 -18.68 -22.68
CA GLY A 73 18.12 -19.87 -21.82
C GLY A 73 17.82 -21.17 -22.55
N LEU A 74 17.01 -21.12 -23.61
CA LEU A 74 16.61 -22.29 -24.42
C LEU A 74 17.52 -22.57 -25.64
N GLU A 75 18.63 -21.85 -25.78
CA GLU A 75 19.53 -21.97 -26.95
C GLU A 75 20.05 -23.40 -27.15
N GLN A 76 20.33 -24.11 -26.07
CA GLN A 76 20.84 -25.48 -26.14
C GLN A 76 19.72 -26.49 -26.46
N GLN A 77 18.50 -26.32 -25.94
CA GLN A 77 17.38 -27.24 -26.17
C GLN A 77 16.70 -26.99 -27.51
N ILE A 78 16.64 -25.76 -27.95
CA ILE A 78 16.04 -25.34 -29.22
C ILE A 78 17.05 -24.44 -29.96
N PRO A 79 18.06 -25.02 -30.65
CA PRO A 79 19.14 -24.25 -31.26
C PRO A 79 18.66 -23.30 -32.37
N ASP A 80 17.65 -23.71 -33.13
CA ASP A 80 17.05 -22.92 -34.19
C ASP A 80 16.29 -21.72 -33.59
N LEU A 81 16.68 -20.50 -33.97
CA LEU A 81 16.11 -19.29 -33.40
C LEU A 81 14.63 -19.09 -33.74
N GLU A 82 14.22 -19.42 -34.97
CA GLU A 82 12.83 -19.25 -35.40
C GLU A 82 11.91 -20.20 -34.64
N LYS A 83 12.30 -21.47 -34.53
CA LYS A 83 11.57 -22.48 -33.74
C LYS A 83 11.55 -22.14 -32.26
N ARG A 84 12.64 -21.56 -31.74
CA ARG A 84 12.72 -21.12 -30.35
C ARG A 84 11.77 -19.94 -30.08
N ILE A 85 11.73 -18.96 -30.96
CA ILE A 85 10.77 -17.85 -30.91
C ILE A 85 9.33 -18.36 -31.00
N GLU A 86 9.03 -19.20 -31.96
CA GLU A 86 7.72 -19.86 -32.09
C GLU A 86 7.32 -20.54 -30.79
N HIS A 87 8.21 -21.37 -30.22
CA HIS A 87 7.96 -22.08 -28.98
C HIS A 87 7.65 -21.12 -27.80
N ILE A 88 8.50 -20.11 -27.59
CA ILE A 88 8.37 -19.14 -26.49
C ILE A 88 7.04 -18.40 -26.60
N PHE A 89 6.73 -17.80 -27.74
CA PHE A 89 5.54 -16.98 -27.91
C PHE A 89 4.24 -17.78 -28.02
N SER A 90 4.28 -18.99 -28.56
CA SER A 90 3.08 -19.82 -28.67
C SER A 90 2.74 -20.59 -27.39
N LYS A 91 3.75 -20.99 -26.56
CA LYS A 91 3.56 -21.95 -25.46
C LYS A 91 3.95 -21.47 -24.07
N GLN A 92 4.82 -20.46 -23.94
CA GLN A 92 5.37 -20.08 -22.64
C GLN A 92 4.89 -18.72 -22.12
N LEU A 93 4.61 -17.76 -22.99
CA LEU A 93 4.27 -16.39 -22.59
C LEU A 93 2.79 -16.08 -22.80
N PHE A 94 2.13 -15.66 -21.73
CA PHE A 94 0.70 -15.36 -21.71
C PHE A 94 0.45 -14.05 -20.94
N GLY A 95 -0.55 -13.30 -21.37
CA GLY A 95 -0.92 -12.05 -20.73
C GLY A 95 -2.40 -11.73 -20.84
N ILE A 96 -2.92 -11.03 -19.83
CA ILE A 96 -4.25 -10.44 -19.83
C ILE A 96 -4.07 -8.93 -19.68
N ALA A 97 -4.42 -8.18 -20.71
CA ALA A 97 -4.33 -6.72 -20.67
C ALA A 97 -5.49 -6.12 -19.87
N ILE A 98 -5.22 -5.00 -19.20
CA ILE A 98 -6.22 -4.33 -18.37
C ILE A 98 -7.17 -3.43 -19.17
N THR A 99 -6.70 -2.89 -20.32
CA THR A 99 -7.48 -2.08 -21.25
C THR A 99 -7.18 -2.48 -22.69
N GLU A 100 -7.99 -2.03 -23.65
CA GLU A 100 -7.70 -2.25 -25.06
C GLU A 100 -6.37 -1.60 -25.46
N LEU A 101 -6.13 -0.35 -25.05
CA LEU A 101 -4.89 0.37 -25.32
C LEU A 101 -3.66 -0.40 -24.79
N THR A 102 -3.71 -0.87 -23.55
CA THR A 102 -2.60 -1.64 -22.98
C THR A 102 -2.41 -3.00 -23.66
N SER A 103 -3.45 -3.58 -24.25
CA SER A 103 -3.31 -4.79 -25.06
C SER A 103 -2.49 -4.54 -26.32
N LEU A 104 -2.74 -3.42 -27.02
CA LEU A 104 -1.99 -3.03 -28.21
C LEU A 104 -0.53 -2.67 -27.87
N LEU A 105 -0.31 -1.96 -26.74
CA LEU A 105 1.03 -1.59 -26.26
C LEU A 105 1.84 -2.83 -25.89
N SER A 106 1.27 -3.77 -25.13
CA SER A 106 1.96 -4.98 -24.70
C SER A 106 2.27 -5.91 -25.89
N ARG A 107 1.35 -6.08 -26.82
CA ARG A 107 1.62 -6.85 -28.06
C ARG A 107 2.74 -6.23 -28.87
N ARG A 108 2.73 -4.90 -29.08
CA ARG A 108 3.80 -4.20 -29.78
C ARG A 108 5.15 -4.34 -29.06
N SER A 109 5.17 -4.31 -27.74
CA SER A 109 6.38 -4.49 -26.93
C SER A 109 6.94 -5.92 -27.00
N VAL A 110 6.05 -6.94 -27.05
CA VAL A 110 6.42 -8.36 -26.97
C VAL A 110 6.58 -8.98 -28.37
N TYR A 111 5.66 -8.68 -29.28
CA TYR A 111 5.62 -9.30 -30.62
C TYR A 111 6.15 -8.40 -31.73
N CYS A 112 6.66 -7.18 -31.40
CA CYS A 112 7.02 -6.13 -32.35
C CYS A 112 5.86 -5.60 -33.20
N SER A 113 4.67 -6.13 -33.05
CA SER A 113 3.44 -5.76 -33.75
C SER A 113 2.24 -5.72 -32.80
N LYS A 114 1.33 -4.76 -33.00
CA LYS A 114 0.04 -4.73 -32.31
C LYS A 114 -0.94 -5.81 -32.84
N TYR A 115 -0.63 -6.38 -34.03
CA TYR A 115 -1.40 -7.43 -34.69
C TYR A 115 -0.55 -8.71 -34.75
N PRO A 116 -0.72 -9.65 -33.80
CA PRO A 116 0.12 -10.83 -33.69
C PRO A 116 0.04 -11.80 -34.90
N SER A 117 -1.06 -11.83 -35.62
CA SER A 117 -1.24 -12.60 -36.85
C SER A 117 -0.69 -11.90 -38.11
N GLY A 118 -0.22 -10.64 -37.99
CA GLY A 118 0.28 -9.88 -39.14
C GLY A 118 1.72 -10.20 -39.50
N GLU A 119 2.11 -9.93 -40.75
CA GLU A 119 3.43 -10.19 -41.32
C GLU A 119 4.62 -9.55 -40.55
N PHE A 120 4.35 -8.44 -39.82
CA PHE A 120 5.38 -7.73 -39.04
C PHE A 120 5.54 -8.23 -37.61
N SER A 121 4.80 -9.30 -37.24
CA SER A 121 4.97 -9.91 -35.91
C SER A 121 6.23 -10.77 -35.88
N VAL A 122 6.98 -10.74 -34.81
CA VAL A 122 8.18 -11.57 -34.60
C VAL A 122 7.86 -13.07 -34.63
N TYR A 123 6.64 -13.44 -34.27
CA TYR A 123 6.00 -14.74 -34.49
C TYR A 123 4.59 -14.47 -34.98
N GLN A 124 4.24 -15.07 -36.12
CA GLN A 124 2.94 -14.89 -36.73
C GLN A 124 1.97 -15.94 -36.18
N PHE A 125 1.07 -15.50 -35.31
CA PHE A 125 0.03 -16.37 -34.78
C PHE A 125 -0.98 -16.77 -35.84
N PRO A 126 -1.60 -17.94 -35.69
CA PRO A 126 -2.69 -18.39 -36.59
C PRO A 126 -3.86 -17.39 -36.58
N GLU A 127 -4.64 -17.35 -37.67
CA GLU A 127 -5.77 -16.42 -37.85
C GLU A 127 -6.87 -16.57 -36.79
N ASP A 128 -7.04 -17.77 -36.24
CA ASP A 128 -7.96 -18.05 -35.12
C ASP A 128 -7.49 -17.48 -33.77
N LYS A 129 -6.23 -16.99 -33.71
CA LYS A 129 -5.65 -16.29 -32.53
C LYS A 129 -5.22 -14.86 -32.86
N PRO A 130 -6.13 -13.97 -33.27
CA PRO A 130 -5.77 -12.62 -33.73
C PRO A 130 -5.15 -11.73 -32.63
N GLN A 131 -5.30 -12.11 -31.37
CA GLN A 131 -4.70 -11.44 -30.22
C GLN A 131 -3.39 -12.11 -29.75
N GLY A 132 -3.01 -13.22 -30.34
CA GLY A 132 -1.95 -14.08 -29.82
C GLY A 132 -2.28 -14.57 -28.42
N ASN A 133 -1.27 -14.63 -27.55
CA ASN A 133 -1.42 -15.01 -26.15
C ASN A 133 -1.51 -13.81 -25.18
N ILE A 134 -1.52 -12.57 -25.70
CA ILE A 134 -1.81 -11.36 -24.91
C ILE A 134 -3.21 -10.90 -25.26
N ILE A 135 -4.16 -11.28 -24.43
CA ILE A 135 -5.58 -11.10 -24.71
C ILE A 135 -6.16 -9.90 -23.95
N PHE A 136 -7.18 -9.32 -24.52
CA PHE A 136 -8.07 -8.36 -23.87
C PHE A 136 -9.51 -8.69 -24.24
N GLN A 137 -10.35 -8.73 -23.25
CA GLN A 137 -11.79 -8.84 -23.42
C GLN A 137 -12.46 -7.76 -22.58
N ARG A 138 -13.23 -6.91 -23.25
CA ARG A 138 -14.07 -5.96 -22.53
C ARG A 138 -15.19 -6.70 -21.83
N ILE A 139 -15.26 -6.53 -20.51
CA ILE A 139 -16.30 -7.13 -19.68
C ILE A 139 -17.07 -6.04 -18.93
N LYS A 140 -18.21 -6.40 -18.38
CA LYS A 140 -19.06 -5.52 -17.58
C LYS A 140 -18.98 -5.91 -16.11
N HIS A 141 -19.19 -4.94 -15.24
CA HIS A 141 -19.40 -5.21 -13.82
C HIS A 141 -20.70 -5.98 -13.58
N THR A 142 -20.74 -6.80 -12.53
CA THR A 142 -21.94 -7.45 -12.06
C THR A 142 -22.43 -6.72 -10.81
N TRP A 143 -23.54 -6.01 -10.94
CA TRP A 143 -24.05 -5.12 -9.92
C TRP A 143 -24.96 -5.85 -8.91
N ASN A 144 -24.77 -5.55 -7.63
CA ASN A 144 -25.68 -5.91 -6.53
C ASN A 144 -25.74 -4.73 -5.56
N ASN A 145 -26.92 -4.19 -5.32
CA ASN A 145 -27.17 -3.03 -4.44
C ASN A 145 -26.21 -1.84 -4.76
N GLY A 146 -26.05 -1.52 -6.05
CA GLY A 146 -25.24 -0.39 -6.51
C GLY A 146 -23.72 -0.59 -6.42
N LYS A 147 -23.25 -1.82 -6.14
CA LYS A 147 -21.83 -2.17 -6.09
C LYS A 147 -21.51 -3.44 -6.89
N CYS A 148 -20.35 -3.49 -7.50
CA CYS A 148 -19.88 -4.70 -8.17
C CYS A 148 -19.52 -5.77 -7.15
N ILE A 149 -20.02 -7.00 -7.35
CA ILE A 149 -19.80 -8.14 -6.44
C ILE A 149 -18.34 -8.62 -6.42
N TYR A 150 -17.56 -8.34 -7.49
CA TYR A 150 -16.17 -8.78 -7.61
C TYR A 150 -15.18 -7.74 -7.08
N CYS A 151 -15.25 -6.51 -7.56
CA CYS A 151 -14.29 -5.46 -7.24
C CYS A 151 -14.84 -4.39 -6.30
N GLY A 152 -16.17 -4.38 -6.04
CA GLY A 152 -16.85 -3.40 -5.21
C GLY A 152 -16.90 -1.99 -5.80
N ALA A 153 -16.72 -1.84 -7.14
CA ALA A 153 -16.92 -0.58 -7.86
C ALA A 153 -18.33 -0.02 -7.63
N SER A 154 -18.46 1.30 -7.60
CA SER A 154 -19.78 1.96 -7.52
C SER A 154 -20.45 1.95 -8.88
N GLN A 155 -21.72 1.53 -8.93
CA GLN A 155 -22.50 1.52 -10.17
C GLN A 155 -22.67 2.92 -10.75
N SER A 156 -22.89 3.93 -9.91
CA SER A 156 -23.04 5.33 -10.35
C SER A 156 -21.81 5.88 -11.09
N GLU A 157 -20.63 5.31 -10.85
CA GLU A 157 -19.36 5.77 -11.42
C GLU A 157 -18.89 4.93 -12.60
N TYR A 158 -19.15 3.62 -12.55
CA TYR A 158 -18.56 2.65 -13.48
C TYR A 158 -19.56 1.93 -14.36
N ASP A 159 -20.85 2.25 -14.26
CA ASP A 159 -21.86 1.86 -15.27
C ASP A 159 -21.83 2.86 -16.41
N ARG A 160 -20.78 2.73 -17.26
CA ARG A 160 -20.41 3.69 -18.30
C ARG A 160 -20.81 3.22 -19.68
N GLY A 161 -21.00 4.16 -20.60
CA GLY A 161 -21.24 3.87 -22.03
C GLY A 161 -20.13 3.08 -22.68
N VAL A 162 -20.38 2.61 -23.90
CA VAL A 162 -19.47 1.73 -24.64
C VAL A 162 -18.17 2.39 -25.06
N GLU A 163 -18.15 3.71 -25.14
CA GLU A 163 -16.97 4.53 -25.47
C GLU A 163 -15.99 4.75 -24.32
N LEU A 164 -16.37 4.42 -23.07
CA LEU A 164 -15.52 4.62 -21.91
C LEU A 164 -15.03 3.29 -21.35
N GLU A 165 -13.83 3.29 -20.78
CA GLU A 165 -13.29 2.12 -20.10
C GLU A 165 -14.18 1.73 -18.89
N THR A 166 -14.45 0.43 -18.78
CA THR A 166 -15.30 -0.09 -17.69
C THR A 166 -14.56 -0.27 -16.40
N HIS A 167 -13.22 -0.41 -16.43
CA HIS A 167 -12.37 -0.83 -15.32
C HIS A 167 -12.83 -2.13 -14.65
N ALA A 168 -13.58 -2.96 -15.39
CA ALA A 168 -13.91 -4.32 -14.99
C ALA A 168 -12.81 -5.24 -15.53
N TYR A 169 -11.81 -5.52 -14.73
CA TYR A 169 -10.64 -6.30 -15.14
C TYR A 169 -10.97 -7.79 -15.25
N GLN A 170 -10.74 -8.36 -16.42
CA GLN A 170 -11.07 -9.76 -16.73
C GLN A 170 -10.51 -10.73 -15.69
N PHE A 171 -9.28 -10.52 -15.23
CA PHE A 171 -8.60 -11.42 -14.31
C PHE A 171 -9.33 -11.61 -12.97
N ILE A 172 -9.94 -10.55 -12.41
CA ILE A 172 -10.61 -10.60 -11.11
C ILE A 172 -12.13 -10.77 -11.23
N HIS A 173 -12.71 -10.61 -12.43
CA HIS A 173 -14.15 -10.79 -12.69
C HIS A 173 -14.47 -12.14 -13.33
N ASN A 174 -13.48 -12.81 -13.92
CA ASN A 174 -13.65 -14.16 -14.47
C ASN A 174 -13.17 -15.19 -13.43
N LEU A 175 -14.09 -16.02 -12.95
CA LEU A 175 -13.80 -17.00 -11.91
C LEU A 175 -12.87 -18.12 -12.36
N ASP A 176 -12.68 -18.34 -13.67
CA ASP A 176 -11.89 -19.45 -14.20
C ASP A 176 -10.93 -19.00 -15.29
N VAL A 177 -9.88 -18.30 -14.89
CA VAL A 177 -8.81 -17.84 -15.81
C VAL A 177 -8.09 -19.00 -16.49
N ASN A 178 -8.01 -20.18 -15.83
CA ASN A 178 -7.41 -21.38 -16.44
C ASN A 178 -8.20 -21.83 -17.67
N LYS A 179 -9.51 -21.62 -17.73
CA LYS A 179 -10.34 -21.90 -18.92
C LYS A 179 -10.07 -20.93 -20.08
N VAL A 180 -9.64 -19.70 -19.78
CA VAL A 180 -9.34 -18.70 -20.81
C VAL A 180 -8.21 -19.19 -21.72
N PHE A 181 -7.17 -19.80 -21.13
CA PHE A 181 -6.02 -20.34 -21.86
C PHE A 181 -6.01 -21.87 -21.92
N ASN A 182 -6.96 -22.53 -21.25
CA ASN A 182 -7.04 -23.98 -21.10
C ASN A 182 -5.73 -24.62 -20.57
N MET A 183 -5.08 -23.96 -19.60
CA MET A 183 -3.81 -24.41 -19.03
C MET A 183 -3.59 -23.87 -17.61
N LYS A 184 -2.59 -24.43 -16.93
CA LYS A 184 -2.05 -23.91 -15.66
C LYS A 184 -0.76 -23.13 -15.92
N PHE A 185 -0.43 -22.24 -15.00
CA PHE A 185 0.77 -21.42 -15.08
C PHE A 185 1.74 -21.77 -13.96
N ASP A 186 3.03 -21.87 -14.29
CA ASP A 186 4.09 -22.07 -13.30
C ASP A 186 4.43 -20.76 -12.59
N VAL A 187 4.48 -19.66 -13.34
CA VAL A 187 4.83 -18.34 -12.82
C VAL A 187 3.74 -17.33 -13.15
N ILE A 188 3.27 -16.63 -12.13
CA ILE A 188 2.42 -15.44 -12.29
C ILE A 188 3.20 -14.22 -11.81
N ILE A 189 3.33 -13.22 -12.70
CA ILE A 189 4.11 -12.01 -12.45
C ILE A 189 3.39 -10.78 -12.97
N GLY A 190 3.40 -9.66 -12.21
CA GLY A 190 2.78 -8.44 -12.73
C GLY A 190 2.81 -7.25 -11.79
N ASN A 191 2.29 -6.14 -12.31
CA ASN A 191 2.03 -4.90 -11.57
C ASN A 191 0.53 -4.58 -11.70
N PRO A 192 -0.32 -5.02 -10.75
CA PRO A 192 -1.77 -4.86 -10.84
C PRO A 192 -2.19 -3.39 -10.70
N PRO A 193 -3.40 -3.03 -11.12
CA PRO A 193 -4.01 -1.75 -10.77
C PRO A 193 -4.09 -1.57 -9.26
N TYR A 194 -3.65 -0.41 -8.75
CA TYR A 194 -3.48 -0.22 -7.32
C TYR A 194 -4.79 0.14 -6.61
N GLN A 195 -5.59 0.97 -7.25
CA GLN A 195 -6.81 1.49 -6.66
C GLN A 195 -7.84 1.85 -7.73
N MET A 196 -9.05 2.07 -7.29
CA MET A 196 -10.19 2.51 -8.10
C MET A 196 -10.80 3.73 -7.44
N SER A 197 -11.22 4.72 -8.25
CA SER A 197 -11.97 5.86 -7.73
C SER A 197 -13.31 5.41 -7.16
N ASP A 198 -13.74 6.00 -6.03
CA ASP A 198 -15.00 5.68 -5.36
C ASP A 198 -16.13 6.68 -5.72
N GLY A 199 -15.82 7.62 -6.65
CA GLY A 199 -16.81 8.46 -7.38
C GLY A 199 -17.51 9.56 -6.62
N GLY A 200 -17.04 10.00 -5.48
CA GLY A 200 -17.63 11.15 -4.78
C GLY A 200 -16.69 12.36 -4.71
N ALA A 201 -17.21 13.55 -4.49
CA ALA A 201 -16.43 14.80 -4.33
C ALA A 201 -15.44 14.76 -3.15
N GLN A 202 -15.48 13.71 -2.33
CA GLN A 202 -14.51 13.34 -1.29
C GLN A 202 -14.12 11.85 -1.42
N ALA A 203 -14.12 11.33 -2.63
CA ALA A 203 -13.95 9.92 -2.91
C ALA A 203 -12.61 9.41 -2.42
N SER A 204 -12.71 8.45 -1.54
CA SER A 204 -11.60 7.68 -1.02
C SER A 204 -11.31 6.54 -1.98
N ALA A 205 -10.20 6.59 -2.72
CA ALA A 205 -9.80 5.49 -3.58
C ALA A 205 -9.80 4.14 -2.85
N LYS A 206 -10.40 3.11 -3.46
CA LYS A 206 -10.50 1.76 -2.92
C LYS A 206 -9.35 0.91 -3.48
N PRO A 207 -8.60 0.16 -2.64
CA PRO A 207 -7.56 -0.75 -3.12
C PRO A 207 -8.14 -1.86 -4.01
N LEU A 208 -7.40 -2.25 -5.06
CA LEU A 208 -7.73 -3.35 -5.97
C LEU A 208 -6.66 -4.43 -6.01
N TYR A 209 -5.39 -4.08 -5.85
CA TYR A 209 -4.25 -4.97 -6.03
C TYR A 209 -4.35 -6.28 -5.23
N HIS A 210 -4.94 -6.26 -4.04
CA HIS A 210 -5.12 -7.44 -3.20
C HIS A 210 -6.00 -8.50 -3.88
N LEU A 211 -7.00 -8.09 -4.65
CA LEU A 211 -7.85 -9.01 -5.42
C LEU A 211 -7.07 -9.75 -6.50
N PHE A 212 -6.10 -9.06 -7.14
CA PHE A 212 -5.21 -9.69 -8.12
C PHE A 212 -4.29 -10.72 -7.48
N VAL A 213 -3.69 -10.39 -6.32
CA VAL A 213 -2.84 -11.34 -5.57
C VAL A 213 -3.66 -12.56 -5.15
N GLN A 214 -4.84 -12.36 -4.57
CA GLN A 214 -5.72 -13.45 -4.13
C GLN A 214 -6.18 -14.33 -5.31
N GLN A 215 -6.54 -13.71 -6.44
CA GLN A 215 -6.94 -14.47 -7.63
C GLN A 215 -5.75 -15.26 -8.22
N ALA A 216 -4.55 -14.66 -8.23
CA ALA A 216 -3.33 -15.35 -8.68
C ALA A 216 -3.01 -16.57 -7.81
N LYS A 217 -3.13 -16.46 -6.49
CA LYS A 217 -2.94 -17.60 -5.55
C LYS A 217 -3.96 -18.72 -5.79
N LYS A 218 -5.22 -18.37 -6.12
CA LYS A 218 -6.27 -19.37 -6.46
C LYS A 218 -5.93 -20.17 -7.71
N LEU A 219 -5.17 -19.61 -8.66
CA LEU A 219 -4.67 -20.34 -9.83
C LEU A 219 -3.59 -21.36 -9.49
N ASN A 220 -3.11 -21.33 -8.25
CA ASN A 220 -2.15 -22.27 -7.69
C ASN A 220 -0.85 -22.39 -8.50
N PRO A 221 -0.19 -21.26 -8.84
CA PRO A 221 1.09 -21.28 -9.55
C PRO A 221 2.18 -21.87 -8.67
N ARG A 222 3.34 -22.21 -9.27
CA ARG A 222 4.54 -22.56 -8.52
C ARG A 222 5.17 -21.31 -7.91
N PHE A 223 5.24 -20.22 -8.66
CA PHE A 223 5.77 -18.94 -8.21
C PHE A 223 4.79 -17.78 -8.49
N LEU A 224 4.66 -16.89 -7.53
CA LEU A 224 3.91 -15.65 -7.68
C LEU A 224 4.79 -14.47 -7.25
N THR A 225 4.89 -13.47 -8.10
CA THR A 225 5.55 -12.19 -7.78
C THR A 225 4.75 -11.02 -8.31
N MET A 226 4.45 -10.06 -7.46
CA MET A 226 3.76 -8.84 -7.84
C MET A 226 4.34 -7.64 -7.10
N ILE A 227 4.35 -6.47 -7.76
CA ILE A 227 4.64 -5.20 -7.11
C ILE A 227 3.34 -4.51 -6.76
N ILE A 228 3.17 -4.18 -5.47
CA ILE A 228 1.92 -3.66 -4.90
C ILE A 228 2.20 -2.54 -3.89
N PRO A 229 1.23 -1.64 -3.64
CA PRO A 229 1.35 -0.65 -2.56
C PRO A 229 1.53 -1.31 -1.19
N ALA A 230 2.43 -0.78 -0.38
CA ALA A 230 2.72 -1.26 0.98
C ALA A 230 1.63 -0.90 2.01
N ARG A 231 0.56 -0.26 1.59
CA ARG A 231 -0.56 0.15 2.45
C ARG A 231 -1.17 -0.99 3.27
N TRP A 232 -1.09 -2.22 2.79
CA TRP A 232 -1.60 -3.39 3.50
C TRP A 232 -0.87 -3.67 4.82
N TYR A 233 0.33 -3.13 5.03
CA TYR A 233 1.15 -3.36 6.22
C TYR A 233 0.43 -3.01 7.53
N ALA A 234 -0.24 -1.87 7.57
CA ALA A 234 -1.00 -1.43 8.73
C ALA A 234 -2.54 -1.54 8.54
N GLY A 235 -2.99 -2.01 7.38
CA GLY A 235 -4.40 -2.22 7.06
C GLY A 235 -5.18 -0.95 6.71
N GLY A 236 -6.48 -1.03 6.95
CA GLY A 236 -7.44 0.01 6.58
C GLY A 236 -8.02 -0.19 5.18
N LYS A 237 -9.15 0.46 4.90
CA LYS A 237 -9.89 0.39 3.63
C LYS A 237 -10.19 -1.04 3.13
N GLY A 238 -10.48 -1.99 4.05
CA GLY A 238 -10.82 -3.37 3.72
C GLY A 238 -9.63 -4.29 3.47
N LEU A 239 -8.40 -3.89 3.86
CA LEU A 239 -7.20 -4.71 3.70
C LEU A 239 -6.87 -5.61 4.91
N ASP A 240 -7.70 -5.61 5.95
CA ASP A 240 -7.40 -6.35 7.18
C ASP A 240 -7.34 -7.87 6.95
N GLU A 241 -8.25 -8.43 6.14
CA GLU A 241 -8.25 -9.86 5.78
C GLU A 241 -7.04 -10.22 4.92
N PHE A 242 -6.75 -9.43 3.90
CA PHE A 242 -5.59 -9.61 3.04
C PHE A 242 -4.28 -9.54 3.82
N ARG A 243 -4.14 -8.56 4.73
CA ARG A 243 -2.98 -8.46 5.61
C ARG A 243 -2.82 -9.70 6.47
N ASN A 244 -3.90 -10.14 7.11
CA ASN A 244 -3.86 -11.35 7.94
C ASN A 244 -3.48 -12.59 7.13
N GLU A 245 -3.97 -12.72 5.89
CA GLU A 245 -3.58 -13.78 4.96
C GLU A 245 -2.07 -13.75 4.69
N ILE A 246 -1.53 -12.59 4.28
CA ILE A 246 -0.11 -12.46 3.92
C ILE A 246 0.81 -12.67 5.14
N LEU A 247 0.46 -12.12 6.30
CA LEU A 247 1.28 -12.23 7.51
C LEU A 247 1.38 -13.68 8.03
N ASN A 248 0.40 -14.53 7.75
CA ASN A 248 0.38 -15.93 8.16
C ASN A 248 0.81 -16.91 7.04
N ASP A 249 1.19 -16.40 5.87
CA ASP A 249 1.55 -17.24 4.73
C ASP A 249 3.00 -17.72 4.81
N SER A 250 3.19 -19.02 5.05
CA SER A 250 4.51 -19.64 5.15
C SER A 250 5.27 -19.75 3.81
N HIS A 251 4.62 -19.47 2.70
CA HIS A 251 5.19 -19.53 1.35
C HIS A 251 5.83 -18.21 0.89
N MET A 252 5.75 -17.14 1.71
CA MET A 252 6.42 -15.86 1.43
C MET A 252 7.94 -16.02 1.62
N ARG A 253 8.66 -16.13 0.53
CA ARG A 253 10.11 -16.35 0.52
C ARG A 253 10.91 -15.06 0.65
N GLU A 254 10.54 -14.04 -0.16
CA GLU A 254 11.20 -12.74 -0.15
C GLU A 254 10.18 -11.61 -0.19
N LEU A 255 10.47 -10.51 0.50
CA LEU A 255 9.72 -9.26 0.47
C LEU A 255 10.70 -8.10 0.38
N HIS A 256 10.57 -7.29 -0.67
CA HIS A 256 11.33 -6.05 -0.88
C HIS A 256 10.41 -4.87 -0.65
N ASP A 257 10.76 -4.02 0.30
CA ASP A 257 9.98 -2.86 0.71
C ASP A 257 10.68 -1.56 0.32
N PHE A 258 9.92 -0.64 -0.25
CA PHE A 258 10.36 0.69 -0.68
C PHE A 258 9.48 1.74 -0.02
N PRO A 259 9.88 2.25 1.15
CA PRO A 259 9.16 3.32 1.84
C PRO A 259 9.01 4.57 0.98
N ASN A 260 10.05 4.95 0.25
CA ASN A 260 10.02 5.99 -0.77
C ASN A 260 9.71 5.39 -2.14
N THR A 261 8.58 5.79 -2.73
CA THR A 261 8.15 5.30 -4.05
C THR A 261 9.09 5.69 -5.18
N ASP A 262 9.79 6.83 -5.07
CA ASP A 262 10.73 7.32 -6.09
C ASP A 262 11.88 6.34 -6.36
N ASP A 263 12.23 5.50 -5.39
CA ASP A 263 13.25 4.45 -5.55
C ASP A 263 12.82 3.34 -6.53
N CYS A 264 11.51 3.24 -6.81
CA CYS A 264 10.91 2.29 -7.76
C CYS A 264 10.31 2.98 -8.99
N PHE A 265 9.59 4.05 -8.75
CA PHE A 265 8.77 4.76 -9.72
C PHE A 265 9.05 6.27 -9.65
N PRO A 266 10.14 6.75 -10.28
CA PRO A 266 10.49 8.16 -10.26
C PRO A 266 9.34 9.07 -10.70
N GLY A 267 9.03 10.08 -9.88
CA GLY A 267 7.95 11.03 -10.13
C GLY A 267 6.53 10.52 -9.85
N VAL A 268 6.37 9.32 -9.28
CA VAL A 268 5.07 8.76 -8.89
C VAL A 268 4.95 8.75 -7.36
N ASN A 269 3.98 9.46 -6.82
CA ASN A 269 3.75 9.49 -5.38
C ASN A 269 2.69 8.46 -4.96
N ILE A 270 3.13 7.39 -4.29
CA ILE A 270 2.26 6.39 -3.66
C ILE A 270 2.53 6.43 -2.16
N ARG A 271 1.62 7.08 -1.44
CA ARG A 271 1.75 7.25 0.00
C ARG A 271 1.84 5.92 0.74
N GLY A 272 2.87 5.80 1.55
CA GLY A 272 3.20 4.59 2.29
C GLY A 272 4.11 3.64 1.53
N GLY A 273 4.54 4.01 0.31
CA GLY A 273 5.49 3.25 -0.49
C GLY A 273 4.90 2.04 -1.20
N VAL A 274 5.78 1.25 -1.79
CA VAL A 274 5.45 0.02 -2.52
C VAL A 274 6.31 -1.14 -2.03
N CYS A 275 5.87 -2.35 -2.30
CA CYS A 275 6.66 -3.55 -2.10
C CYS A 275 6.46 -4.53 -3.25
N TYR A 276 7.47 -5.37 -3.50
CA TYR A 276 7.31 -6.57 -4.30
C TYR A 276 7.77 -7.79 -3.52
N PHE A 277 7.24 -8.95 -3.87
CA PHE A 277 7.48 -10.18 -3.12
C PHE A 277 7.67 -11.37 -4.03
N LEU A 278 8.32 -12.41 -3.53
CA LEU A 278 8.33 -13.75 -4.09
C LEU A 278 7.56 -14.70 -3.17
N TRP A 279 6.47 -15.22 -3.68
CA TRP A 279 5.73 -16.32 -3.11
C TRP A 279 6.11 -17.60 -3.87
N ASP A 280 6.53 -18.64 -3.14
CA ASP A 280 6.99 -19.91 -3.69
C ASP A 280 6.20 -21.03 -3.01
N LYS A 281 5.39 -21.72 -3.80
CA LYS A 281 4.50 -22.78 -3.31
C LYS A 281 5.24 -23.92 -2.60
N GLU A 282 6.47 -24.19 -3.00
CA GLU A 282 7.30 -25.25 -2.43
C GLU A 282 8.14 -24.76 -1.26
N TYR A 283 8.15 -23.45 -1.00
CA TYR A 283 8.83 -22.88 0.14
C TYR A 283 8.06 -23.19 1.43
N ASN A 284 8.55 -24.16 2.16
CA ASN A 284 8.01 -24.54 3.46
C ASN A 284 9.07 -24.34 4.53
N ASN A 285 9.05 -23.19 5.17
CA ASN A 285 9.98 -22.88 6.25
C ASN A 285 9.27 -23.07 7.58
N ILE A 286 9.71 -24.06 8.37
CA ILE A 286 9.18 -24.40 9.71
C ILE A 286 9.14 -23.18 10.64
N LYS A 287 10.07 -22.22 10.46
CA LYS A 287 10.14 -20.98 11.24
C LYS A 287 9.38 -19.80 10.61
N ASN A 288 8.69 -20.00 9.49
CA ASN A 288 8.01 -18.96 8.72
C ASN A 288 8.88 -17.71 8.45
N LEU A 289 10.19 -17.93 8.19
CA LEU A 289 11.12 -16.84 7.93
C LEU A 289 10.98 -16.37 6.49
N THR A 290 10.81 -15.08 6.30
CA THR A 290 10.86 -14.39 5.02
C THR A 290 12.10 -13.52 5.00
N LYS A 291 12.83 -13.51 3.88
CA LYS A 291 13.89 -12.52 3.65
C LYS A 291 13.24 -11.17 3.35
N VAL A 292 13.26 -10.28 4.33
CA VAL A 292 12.74 -8.91 4.21
C VAL A 292 13.90 -7.98 3.90
N THR A 293 13.80 -7.26 2.78
CA THR A 293 14.79 -6.25 2.36
C THR A 293 14.13 -4.90 2.27
N ILE A 294 14.62 -3.93 3.03
CA ILE A 294 14.18 -2.53 2.98
C ILE A 294 15.17 -1.75 2.13
N HIS A 295 14.65 -0.96 1.21
CA HIS A 295 15.41 -0.10 0.32
C HIS A 295 15.21 1.37 0.73
N ASN A 296 16.31 2.06 1.04
CA ASN A 296 16.33 3.49 1.34
C ASN A 296 17.36 4.16 0.40
N GLY A 297 16.90 4.55 -0.78
CA GLY A 297 17.77 5.07 -1.82
C GLY A 297 18.79 4.01 -2.27
N LYS A 298 20.09 4.24 -1.98
CA LYS A 298 21.15 3.29 -2.32
C LYS A 298 21.39 2.22 -1.25
N ASP A 299 20.90 2.43 -0.05
CA ASP A 299 21.13 1.54 1.07
C ASP A 299 20.07 0.45 1.13
N GLN A 300 20.49 -0.75 1.54
CA GLN A 300 19.61 -1.92 1.67
C GLN A 300 19.90 -2.63 2.99
N ILE A 301 18.85 -2.91 3.73
CA ILE A 301 18.91 -3.70 4.96
C ILE A 301 18.10 -4.97 4.76
N SER A 302 18.76 -6.13 4.84
CA SER A 302 18.11 -7.44 4.68
C SER A 302 18.11 -8.21 5.99
N THR A 303 16.98 -8.79 6.35
CA THR A 303 16.81 -9.58 7.57
C THR A 303 15.91 -10.78 7.27
N ASN A 304 16.31 -11.96 7.76
CA ASN A 304 15.45 -13.15 7.73
C ASN A 304 14.60 -13.18 9.01
N ARG A 305 13.29 -13.00 8.88
CA ARG A 305 12.38 -12.95 10.01
C ARG A 305 10.96 -13.36 9.63
N PRO A 306 10.10 -13.72 10.60
CA PRO A 306 8.68 -13.86 10.36
C PRO A 306 8.08 -12.51 9.89
N LEU A 307 7.12 -12.56 8.98
CA LEU A 307 6.33 -11.37 8.62
C LEU A 307 5.42 -10.96 9.77
N LYS A 308 4.82 -11.96 10.44
CA LYS A 308 4.00 -11.75 11.62
C LYS A 308 4.86 -11.85 12.88
N LEU A 309 4.87 -10.81 13.65
CA LEU A 309 5.41 -10.82 15.02
C LEU A 309 4.31 -11.28 15.98
N GLU A 310 4.71 -11.88 17.11
CA GLU A 310 3.77 -12.28 18.16
C GLU A 310 2.92 -11.08 18.61
N ASP A 311 1.64 -11.33 18.81
CA ASP A 311 0.63 -10.34 19.26
C ASP A 311 0.42 -9.11 18.33
N LEU A 312 1.04 -9.07 17.13
CA LEU A 312 0.85 -8.02 16.17
C LEU A 312 0.02 -8.46 14.96
N ASP A 313 -0.95 -7.63 14.62
CA ASP A 313 -1.82 -7.78 13.43
C ASP A 313 -1.42 -6.84 12.29
N ILE A 314 -0.23 -6.24 12.36
CA ILE A 314 0.37 -5.37 11.35
C ILE A 314 1.79 -5.81 11.03
N PHE A 315 2.28 -5.42 9.86
CA PHE A 315 3.66 -5.63 9.47
C PHE A 315 4.53 -4.46 9.93
N ILE A 316 5.57 -4.75 10.70
CA ILE A 316 6.58 -3.77 11.10
C ILE A 316 7.65 -3.72 10.03
N ARG A 317 7.82 -2.56 9.41
CA ARG A 317 8.78 -2.34 8.32
C ARG A 317 10.21 -2.58 8.78
N ASP A 318 10.67 -1.71 9.68
CA ASP A 318 12.05 -1.72 10.14
C ASP A 318 12.27 -2.83 11.18
N SER A 319 13.12 -3.78 10.83
CA SER A 319 13.47 -4.88 11.71
C SER A 319 14.19 -4.42 12.98
N ARG A 320 14.87 -3.26 12.94
CA ARG A 320 15.55 -2.67 14.10
C ARG A 320 14.56 -2.18 15.17
N ALA A 321 13.34 -1.82 14.73
CA ALA A 321 12.27 -1.40 15.64
C ALA A 321 11.73 -2.55 16.52
N ILE A 322 12.01 -3.80 16.19
CA ILE A 322 11.42 -4.96 16.88
C ILE A 322 11.89 -5.04 18.32
N SER A 323 13.17 -4.77 18.57
CA SER A 323 13.73 -4.78 19.94
C SER A 323 13.09 -3.70 20.82
N ILE A 324 12.93 -2.49 20.28
CA ILE A 324 12.24 -1.38 20.95
C ILE A 324 10.79 -1.76 21.26
N LEU A 325 10.08 -2.32 20.27
CA LEU A 325 8.69 -2.74 20.43
C LEU A 325 8.54 -3.81 21.50
N ASN A 326 9.45 -4.78 21.59
CA ASN A 326 9.39 -5.82 22.61
C ASN A 326 9.51 -5.23 24.03
N LYS A 327 10.43 -4.29 24.27
CA LYS A 327 10.58 -3.58 25.54
C LYS A 327 9.31 -2.79 25.91
N VAL A 328 8.76 -2.07 24.95
CA VAL A 328 7.55 -1.26 25.13
C VAL A 328 6.32 -2.14 25.32
N GLN A 329 6.21 -3.25 24.59
CA GLN A 329 5.05 -4.15 24.64
C GLN A 329 4.92 -4.84 25.99
N GLU A 330 6.04 -5.17 26.65
CA GLU A 330 6.02 -5.69 28.03
C GLU A 330 5.35 -4.71 29.01
N PHE A 331 5.65 -3.42 28.89
CA PHE A 331 5.01 -2.38 29.69
C PHE A 331 3.54 -2.19 29.32
N ILE A 332 3.22 -2.14 28.01
CA ILE A 332 1.85 -1.98 27.53
C ILE A 332 0.94 -3.11 28.01
N THR A 333 1.44 -4.34 28.03
CA THR A 333 0.68 -5.50 28.53
C THR A 333 0.29 -5.33 30.01
N LYS A 334 1.13 -4.68 30.81
CA LYS A 334 0.90 -4.47 32.25
C LYS A 334 0.08 -3.21 32.57
N LYS A 335 0.29 -2.13 31.82
CA LYS A 335 -0.22 -0.77 32.12
C LYS A 335 -1.19 -0.22 31.07
N GLY A 336 -1.24 -0.82 29.88
CA GLY A 336 -2.06 -0.35 28.77
C GLY A 336 -1.31 0.58 27.82
N SER A 337 -1.96 0.87 26.70
CA SER A 337 -1.47 1.85 25.72
C SER A 337 -2.39 3.08 25.66
N LEU A 338 -1.85 4.15 25.13
CA LEU A 338 -2.61 5.38 24.94
C LEU A 338 -3.79 5.22 23.96
N ARG A 339 -3.78 4.17 23.12
CA ARG A 339 -4.86 3.82 22.19
C ARG A 339 -6.26 3.87 22.83
N THR A 340 -6.39 3.41 24.06
CA THR A 340 -7.68 3.33 24.78
C THR A 340 -8.26 4.71 25.06
N TYR A 341 -7.42 5.73 25.14
CA TYR A 341 -7.78 7.10 25.50
C TYR A 341 -7.77 8.07 24.32
N VAL A 342 -7.76 7.52 23.09
CA VAL A 342 -7.85 8.30 21.84
C VAL A 342 -9.27 8.22 21.31
N SER A 343 -9.86 9.37 21.01
CA SER A 343 -11.22 9.50 20.53
C SER A 343 -11.45 8.82 19.18
N PRO A 344 -12.71 8.48 18.84
CA PRO A 344 -13.09 8.19 17.47
C PRO A 344 -12.84 9.37 16.54
N ARG A 345 -12.94 9.13 15.22
CA ARG A 345 -12.72 10.12 14.16
C ARG A 345 -13.50 11.43 14.30
N LYS A 346 -14.70 11.40 14.88
CA LYS A 346 -15.56 12.56 15.09
C LYS A 346 -15.85 12.71 16.59
N PRO A 347 -14.93 13.33 17.37
CA PRO A 347 -15.04 13.35 18.83
C PRO A 347 -16.39 13.86 19.33
N PHE A 348 -16.93 14.91 18.71
CA PHE A 348 -18.20 15.53 19.05
C PHE A 348 -19.24 15.48 17.92
N ARG A 349 -19.06 14.55 16.94
CA ARG A 349 -19.90 14.35 15.75
C ARG A 349 -19.97 15.53 14.79
N LEU A 350 -19.09 16.52 14.94
CA LEU A 350 -19.00 17.69 14.07
C LEU A 350 -18.09 17.39 12.85
N PRO A 351 -18.57 17.49 11.59
CA PRO A 351 -17.76 17.22 10.40
C PRO A 351 -16.68 18.30 10.19
N THR A 352 -15.71 18.00 9.31
CA THR A 352 -14.58 18.91 9.01
C THR A 352 -15.03 20.27 8.53
N ASP A 353 -16.07 20.33 7.71
CA ASP A 353 -16.60 21.56 7.10
C ASP A 353 -17.71 22.24 7.93
N TYR A 354 -17.94 21.79 9.15
CA TYR A 354 -18.94 22.37 10.06
C TYR A 354 -18.78 23.89 10.22
N TYR A 355 -17.53 24.38 10.14
CA TYR A 355 -17.23 25.81 10.22
C TYR A 355 -17.79 26.65 9.05
N LYS A 356 -18.29 26.02 7.99
CA LYS A 356 -18.95 26.66 6.86
C LYS A 356 -20.46 26.81 7.06
N THR A 357 -21.00 26.19 8.10
CA THR A 357 -22.43 26.21 8.38
C THR A 357 -22.82 27.44 9.22
N GLU A 358 -24.07 27.83 9.13
CA GLU A 358 -24.64 28.90 9.96
C GLU A 358 -24.64 28.55 11.47
N CYS A 359 -24.45 27.27 11.81
CA CYS A 359 -24.38 26.81 13.21
C CYS A 359 -23.02 27.08 13.86
N PHE A 360 -22.00 27.49 13.11
CA PHE A 360 -20.70 27.90 13.58
C PHE A 360 -20.63 29.43 13.61
N LYS A 361 -20.69 30.02 14.77
CA LYS A 361 -20.75 31.48 14.95
C LYS A 361 -19.38 32.07 15.26
N SER A 362 -19.15 33.30 14.81
CA SER A 362 -17.94 34.08 15.15
C SER A 362 -18.00 34.66 16.57
N GLU A 363 -19.21 34.86 17.13
CA GLU A 363 -19.43 35.47 18.42
C GLU A 363 -20.00 34.48 19.43
N TYR A 364 -19.62 34.67 20.67
CA TYR A 364 -20.15 33.91 21.80
C TYR A 364 -21.65 34.22 22.00
N THR A 365 -22.41 33.17 22.22
CA THR A 365 -23.82 33.28 22.62
C THR A 365 -24.06 32.40 23.85
N ASP A 366 -25.08 32.74 24.64
CA ASP A 366 -25.45 31.92 25.80
C ASP A 366 -25.70 30.47 25.34
N ASN A 367 -25.19 29.53 26.13
CA ASN A 367 -25.25 28.08 25.81
C ASN A 367 -24.41 27.65 24.59
N SER A 368 -23.38 28.41 24.23
CA SER A 368 -22.42 28.02 23.20
C SER A 368 -21.07 27.60 23.77
N LEU A 369 -20.36 26.73 23.03
CA LEU A 369 -19.05 26.21 23.35
C LEU A 369 -18.03 26.69 22.31
N PRO A 370 -16.84 27.16 22.71
CA PRO A 370 -15.76 27.40 21.79
C PRO A 370 -15.32 26.10 21.11
N CYS A 371 -15.22 26.14 19.79
CA CYS A 371 -14.94 24.99 18.95
C CYS A 371 -13.78 25.25 18.01
N TYR A 372 -12.78 24.39 18.06
CA TYR A 372 -11.69 24.37 17.10
C TYR A 372 -12.12 23.66 15.80
N ALA A 373 -11.98 24.35 14.68
CA ALA A 373 -12.25 23.83 13.34
C ALA A 373 -10.96 23.81 12.49
N LYS A 374 -11.06 23.29 11.26
CA LYS A 374 -9.94 23.15 10.33
C LYS A 374 -9.07 24.40 10.27
N GLY A 375 -7.74 24.24 10.40
CA GLY A 375 -6.76 25.34 10.39
C GLY A 375 -6.75 26.16 11.69
N LEU A 376 -7.08 25.54 12.83
CA LEU A 376 -7.15 26.15 14.16
C LEU A 376 -8.13 27.34 14.25
N LYS A 377 -9.10 27.41 13.33
CA LYS A 377 -10.16 28.41 13.42
C LYS A 377 -10.99 28.18 14.67
N ILE A 378 -11.25 29.24 15.43
CA ILE A 378 -12.09 29.19 16.61
C ILE A 378 -13.43 29.88 16.29
N GLY A 379 -14.50 29.22 16.68
CA GLY A 379 -15.85 29.78 16.66
C GLY A 379 -16.69 29.15 17.76
N TYR A 380 -17.98 29.39 17.74
CA TYR A 380 -18.89 28.98 18.81
C TYR A 380 -20.01 28.11 18.28
N VAL A 381 -20.26 26.99 18.96
CA VAL A 381 -21.27 26.00 18.62
C VAL A 381 -22.24 25.83 19.77
N ASN A 382 -23.53 25.91 19.52
CA ASN A 382 -24.53 25.71 20.54
C ASN A 382 -24.40 24.29 21.16
N LYS A 383 -24.36 24.21 22.49
CA LYS A 383 -24.19 22.96 23.25
C LYS A 383 -25.19 21.88 22.89
N ASN A 384 -26.42 22.28 22.51
CA ASN A 384 -27.47 21.35 22.08
C ASN A 384 -27.19 20.64 20.75
N LYS A 385 -26.18 21.09 19.97
CA LYS A 385 -25.73 20.43 18.74
C LYS A 385 -24.77 19.27 18.99
N ILE A 386 -24.25 19.16 20.20
CA ILE A 386 -23.40 18.04 20.61
C ILE A 386 -24.28 16.87 20.97
N THR A 387 -24.09 15.72 20.36
CA THR A 387 -24.93 14.55 20.52
C THR A 387 -24.23 13.33 21.10
N ILE A 388 -22.90 13.41 21.28
CA ILE A 388 -22.07 12.35 21.85
C ILE A 388 -20.96 12.97 22.71
N HIS A 389 -20.44 12.20 23.65
CA HIS A 389 -19.30 12.56 24.53
C HIS A 389 -19.52 13.89 25.29
N PHE A 390 -20.73 14.10 25.80
CA PHE A 390 -21.05 15.27 26.63
C PHE A 390 -20.14 15.35 27.84
N GLU A 391 -19.81 14.22 28.43
CA GLU A 391 -18.94 14.06 29.59
C GLU A 391 -17.49 14.53 29.34
N TRP A 392 -17.08 14.66 28.06
CA TRP A 392 -15.76 15.17 27.71
C TRP A 392 -15.72 16.70 27.61
N ILE A 393 -16.86 17.37 27.55
CA ILE A 393 -16.94 18.83 27.45
C ILE A 393 -16.23 19.45 28.66
N ASP A 394 -16.56 19.01 29.87
CA ASP A 394 -16.07 19.56 31.12
C ASP A 394 -14.74 18.96 31.60
N LYS A 395 -14.00 18.27 30.69
CA LYS A 395 -12.72 17.64 30.99
C LYS A 395 -11.55 18.37 30.33
N TRP A 396 -10.41 18.39 31.02
CA TRP A 396 -9.12 18.66 30.39
C TRP A 396 -8.76 17.54 29.41
N LYS A 397 -8.22 17.90 28.27
CA LYS A 397 -7.90 16.96 27.19
C LYS A 397 -6.91 17.56 26.23
N VAL A 398 -6.22 16.72 25.45
CA VAL A 398 -5.28 17.14 24.42
C VAL A 398 -5.89 16.91 23.04
N MET A 399 -5.87 17.93 22.22
CA MET A 399 -6.29 17.89 20.81
C MET A 399 -5.06 17.76 19.92
N VAL A 400 -5.13 16.86 18.94
CA VAL A 400 -4.08 16.70 17.91
C VAL A 400 -4.72 16.65 16.52
N SER A 401 -3.98 17.08 15.49
CA SER A 401 -4.42 16.96 14.11
C SER A 401 -4.67 15.49 13.75
N ARG A 402 -5.83 15.21 13.16
CA ARG A 402 -6.14 13.88 12.65
C ARG A 402 -5.23 13.50 11.47
N ALA A 403 -4.89 14.44 10.62
CA ALA A 403 -3.93 14.26 9.54
C ALA A 403 -2.57 14.84 9.95
N ASN A 404 -1.57 14.01 10.02
CA ASN A 404 -0.17 14.38 10.27
C ASN A 404 0.78 13.49 9.43
N ASN A 405 2.00 13.94 9.22
CA ASN A 405 2.95 13.29 8.33
C ASN A 405 3.90 12.31 9.05
N ILE A 406 3.78 12.12 10.35
CA ILE A 406 4.61 11.15 11.10
C ILE A 406 4.55 9.77 10.42
N GLY A 407 5.72 9.21 10.13
CA GLY A 407 5.84 7.90 9.47
C GLY A 407 5.44 7.89 8.00
N THR A 408 5.44 9.03 7.33
CA THR A 408 5.31 9.17 5.87
C THR A 408 6.63 9.66 5.27
N GLU A 409 6.71 9.67 3.94
CA GLU A 409 7.85 10.17 3.18
C GLU A 409 8.08 11.69 3.27
N LEU A 410 7.16 12.42 3.88
CA LEU A 410 7.28 13.87 4.05
C LEU A 410 8.09 14.19 5.31
N ASN A 411 9.05 15.11 5.16
CA ASN A 411 9.90 15.60 6.25
C ASN A 411 9.15 16.55 7.19
N ASP A 412 8.04 16.10 7.76
CA ASP A 412 7.23 16.84 8.72
C ASP A 412 6.65 15.86 9.74
N ASP A 413 7.41 15.61 10.80
CA ASP A 413 7.02 14.73 11.91
C ASP A 413 6.22 15.47 12.99
N ASN A 414 5.73 16.64 12.69
CA ASN A 414 5.08 17.51 13.64
C ASN A 414 3.76 16.93 14.16
N LEU A 415 3.69 16.63 15.43
CA LEU A 415 2.45 16.34 16.13
C LEU A 415 1.99 17.60 16.91
N ASN A 416 1.35 18.52 16.21
CA ASN A 416 0.84 19.74 16.81
C ASN A 416 -0.22 19.41 17.86
N THR A 417 0.13 19.51 19.13
CA THR A 417 -0.77 19.31 20.26
C THR A 417 -1.33 20.65 20.73
N THR A 418 -2.62 20.67 21.07
CA THR A 418 -3.28 21.82 21.70
C THR A 418 -4.01 21.32 22.94
N ILE A 419 -3.78 21.96 24.08
CA ILE A 419 -4.49 21.63 25.31
C ILE A 419 -5.86 22.30 25.27
N LEU A 420 -6.90 21.49 25.46
CA LEU A 420 -8.27 21.97 25.60
C LEU A 420 -8.66 21.95 27.08
N CYS A 421 -8.88 23.12 27.63
CA CYS A 421 -9.48 23.26 28.96
C CYS A 421 -10.98 22.86 28.92
N PRO A 422 -11.64 22.70 30.07
CA PRO A 422 -13.09 22.50 30.16
C PRO A 422 -13.87 23.46 29.26
N ASN A 423 -14.98 23.00 28.72
CA ASN A 423 -15.88 23.70 27.79
C ASN A 423 -15.38 23.91 26.37
N TYR A 424 -14.19 23.44 25.98
CA TYR A 424 -13.72 23.49 24.60
C TYR A 424 -14.01 22.17 23.87
N ILE A 425 -14.38 22.28 22.57
CA ILE A 425 -14.66 21.17 21.68
C ILE A 425 -13.91 21.34 20.34
N CYS A 426 -13.99 20.32 19.46
CA CYS A 426 -13.39 20.41 18.13
C CYS A 426 -14.22 19.66 17.07
N THR A 427 -13.95 19.95 15.79
CA THR A 427 -14.47 19.20 14.64
C THR A 427 -13.62 17.96 14.34
N GLU A 428 -14.06 17.10 13.41
CA GLU A 428 -13.32 15.89 12.99
C GLU A 428 -11.97 16.14 12.28
N SER A 429 -11.57 17.41 12.12
CA SER A 429 -10.20 17.76 11.72
C SER A 429 -9.17 17.33 12.76
N TYR A 430 -9.64 17.14 13.98
CA TYR A 430 -8.84 16.79 15.15
C TYR A 430 -9.39 15.53 15.83
N ILE A 431 -8.53 14.87 16.58
CA ILE A 431 -8.87 13.84 17.55
C ILE A 431 -8.53 14.33 18.95
N ILE A 432 -9.21 13.78 19.94
CA ILE A 432 -9.04 14.08 21.36
C ILE A 432 -8.31 12.92 22.03
N ILE A 433 -7.36 13.25 22.90
CA ILE A 433 -6.60 12.29 23.69
C ILE A 433 -6.74 12.65 25.16
N GLY A 434 -7.00 11.66 26.00
CA GLY A 434 -6.96 11.75 27.45
C GLY A 434 -8.20 12.34 28.14
N ALA A 435 -9.33 12.56 27.44
CA ALA A 435 -10.55 13.07 28.06
C ALA A 435 -11.04 12.20 29.24
N GLU A 436 -10.77 10.90 29.23
CA GLU A 436 -11.17 9.94 30.28
C GLU A 436 -10.08 9.70 31.33
N LEU A 437 -8.91 10.38 31.24
CA LEU A 437 -7.80 10.23 32.18
C LEU A 437 -7.93 11.10 33.42
N ASN A 438 -9.04 11.84 33.60
CA ASN A 438 -9.25 12.80 34.70
C ASN A 438 -8.04 13.75 34.86
N LEU A 439 -7.62 14.34 33.74
CA LEU A 439 -6.52 15.31 33.72
C LEU A 439 -6.90 16.61 34.44
N ASN A 440 -5.93 17.23 35.07
CA ASN A 440 -5.92 18.65 35.37
C ASN A 440 -5.02 19.38 34.35
N GLU A 441 -4.81 20.66 34.49
CA GLU A 441 -4.00 21.47 33.60
C GLU A 441 -2.57 20.94 33.47
N ASP A 442 -1.89 20.64 34.59
CA ASP A 442 -0.51 20.16 34.63
C ASP A 442 -0.39 18.80 33.94
N ARG A 443 -1.31 17.86 34.22
CA ARG A 443 -1.32 16.54 33.61
C ARG A 443 -1.64 16.60 32.10
N ALA A 444 -2.50 17.54 31.69
CA ALA A 444 -2.76 17.75 30.26
C ALA A 444 -1.52 18.32 29.54
N ASN A 445 -0.79 19.25 30.22
CA ASN A 445 0.49 19.73 29.71
C ASN A 445 1.53 18.61 29.58
N ASN A 446 1.66 17.77 30.61
CA ASN A 446 2.59 16.66 30.59
C ASN A 446 2.25 15.63 29.48
N LEU A 447 0.97 15.31 29.28
CA LEU A 447 0.51 14.47 28.15
C LEU A 447 0.84 15.12 26.79
N ALA A 448 0.62 16.44 26.66
CA ALA A 448 0.91 17.15 25.41
C ALA A 448 2.41 17.16 25.10
N LEU A 449 3.28 17.32 26.11
CA LEU A 449 4.74 17.24 25.98
C LEU A 449 5.19 15.82 25.64
N TYR A 450 4.65 14.81 26.32
CA TYR A 450 4.94 13.40 26.03
C TYR A 450 4.65 13.03 24.58
N LEU A 451 3.51 13.45 24.04
CA LEU A 451 3.16 13.20 22.64
C LEU A 451 4.14 13.83 21.63
N LYS A 452 4.86 14.89 22.05
CA LYS A 452 5.86 15.58 21.22
C LYS A 452 7.24 14.93 21.26
N THR A 453 7.52 14.05 22.19
CA THR A 453 8.81 13.36 22.28
C THR A 453 9.10 12.57 20.99
N LYS A 454 10.36 12.44 20.60
CA LYS A 454 10.80 11.61 19.50
C LYS A 454 10.40 10.16 19.73
N PHE A 455 10.52 9.68 20.95
CA PHE A 455 10.11 8.33 21.35
C PHE A 455 8.63 8.05 21.03
N ALA A 456 7.70 8.91 21.49
CA ALA A 456 6.28 8.71 21.23
C ALA A 456 5.92 8.84 19.74
N ARG A 457 6.52 9.80 19.02
CA ARG A 457 6.34 9.98 17.59
C ARG A 457 6.89 8.79 16.78
N TYR A 458 8.05 8.25 17.18
CA TYR A 458 8.61 7.05 16.59
C TYR A 458 7.67 5.85 16.73
N LEU A 459 7.19 5.58 17.93
CA LEU A 459 6.23 4.49 18.16
C LEU A 459 4.91 4.71 17.39
N HIS A 460 4.47 5.97 17.28
CA HIS A 460 3.31 6.31 16.45
C HIS A 460 3.54 6.00 14.97
N SER A 461 4.74 6.29 14.44
CA SER A 461 5.11 6.04 13.05
C SER A 461 5.03 4.56 12.67
N LEU A 462 5.43 3.66 13.57
CA LEU A 462 5.43 2.22 13.34
C LEU A 462 4.04 1.63 13.08
N ALA A 463 2.98 2.29 13.57
CA ALA A 463 1.60 1.86 13.40
C ALA A 463 0.87 2.58 12.26
N LYS A 464 1.55 3.47 11.50
CA LYS A 464 0.95 4.27 10.43
C LYS A 464 1.37 3.79 9.05
N SER A 465 0.44 3.88 8.11
CA SER A 465 0.67 3.66 6.67
C SER A 465 0.05 4.78 5.83
N SER A 466 -0.41 5.85 6.47
CA SER A 466 -1.04 7.01 5.81
C SER A 466 -1.00 8.22 6.74
N GLN A 467 -1.40 9.39 6.25
CA GLN A 467 -1.51 10.62 7.06
C GLN A 467 -2.55 10.52 8.19
N ASP A 468 -3.55 9.64 8.07
CA ASP A 468 -4.64 9.58 9.05
C ASP A 468 -4.16 8.97 10.38
N ALA A 469 -4.33 9.71 11.47
CA ALA A 469 -4.19 9.23 12.83
C ALA A 469 -5.56 8.76 13.37
N THR A 470 -5.55 7.61 14.01
CA THR A 470 -6.73 6.99 14.64
C THR A 470 -6.29 6.33 15.94
N ALA A 471 -7.22 5.91 16.79
CA ALA A 471 -6.88 5.15 17.99
C ALA A 471 -5.92 3.96 17.70
N LYS A 472 -6.07 3.30 16.54
CA LYS A 472 -5.19 2.18 16.14
C LYS A 472 -3.72 2.61 15.98
N THR A 473 -3.45 3.84 15.56
CA THR A 473 -2.07 4.32 15.33
C THR A 473 -1.35 4.70 16.63
N TYR A 474 -2.05 4.80 17.76
CA TYR A 474 -1.48 5.04 19.10
C TYR A 474 -1.25 3.72 19.89
N ARG A 475 -1.37 2.58 19.24
CA ARG A 475 -1.31 1.26 19.91
C ARG A 475 0.02 0.95 20.58
N PHE A 476 1.11 1.48 20.05
CA PHE A 476 2.46 1.26 20.59
C PHE A 476 2.92 2.36 21.56
N ILE A 477 2.12 3.39 21.77
CA ILE A 477 2.46 4.46 22.69
C ILE A 477 2.01 4.03 24.10
N PRO A 478 2.94 3.85 25.06
CA PRO A 478 2.62 3.43 26.42
C PRO A 478 1.75 4.46 27.14
N LEU A 479 0.88 3.97 28.00
CA LEU A 479 0.14 4.82 28.94
C LEU A 479 1.04 5.12 30.14
N MET A 480 1.70 6.28 30.14
CA MET A 480 2.55 6.75 31.21
C MET A 480 1.74 7.43 32.32
N ASP A 481 2.36 7.63 33.50
CA ASP A 481 1.77 8.49 34.54
C ASP A 481 2.07 9.97 34.24
N PHE A 482 1.03 10.70 33.91
CA PHE A 482 1.15 12.11 33.55
C PHE A 482 1.18 13.07 34.76
N SER A 483 1.26 12.56 35.99
CA SER A 483 1.70 13.35 37.14
C SER A 483 3.18 13.75 37.04
N GLU A 484 3.95 12.96 36.27
CA GLU A 484 5.37 13.15 35.98
C GLU A 484 5.58 13.74 34.58
N LYS A 485 6.71 14.42 34.39
CA LYS A 485 7.16 14.91 33.09
C LYS A 485 8.02 13.84 32.42
N TRP A 486 7.73 13.56 31.14
CA TRP A 486 8.45 12.60 30.34
C TRP A 486 9.09 13.32 29.12
N ASP A 487 10.40 13.41 29.10
CA ASP A 487 11.20 13.78 27.96
C ASP A 487 11.83 12.52 27.31
N ASP A 488 12.50 12.68 26.20
CA ASP A 488 13.09 11.56 25.45
C ASP A 488 14.15 10.82 26.30
N GLN A 489 15.02 11.54 27.03
CA GLN A 489 16.06 10.92 27.85
C GLN A 489 15.48 10.10 29.01
N ALA A 490 14.44 10.62 29.66
CA ALA A 490 13.75 9.89 30.72
C ALA A 490 13.08 8.61 30.19
N LEU A 491 12.47 8.67 28.99
CA LEU A 491 11.84 7.53 28.32
C LEU A 491 12.86 6.49 27.88
N TYR A 492 13.98 6.89 27.27
CA TYR A 492 15.06 6.00 26.87
C TYR A 492 15.62 5.23 28.04
N THR A 493 15.85 5.93 29.15
CA THR A 493 16.33 5.33 30.41
C THR A 493 15.29 4.38 31.00
N PHE A 494 14.03 4.81 31.07
CA PHE A 494 12.94 4.02 31.64
C PHE A 494 12.70 2.69 30.90
N PHE A 495 12.76 2.71 29.56
CA PHE A 495 12.61 1.51 28.74
C PHE A 495 13.93 0.74 28.53
N GLY A 496 15.06 1.23 29.06
CA GLY A 496 16.37 0.58 28.94
C GLY A 496 16.81 0.41 27.49
N LEU A 497 16.66 1.48 26.69
CA LEU A 497 17.08 1.45 25.29
C LEU A 497 18.60 1.44 25.18
N SER A 498 19.14 0.71 24.20
CA SER A 498 20.57 0.75 23.85
C SER A 498 20.91 2.00 23.04
N GLU A 499 22.21 2.30 22.90
CA GLU A 499 22.65 3.44 22.07
C GLU A 499 22.17 3.29 20.63
N GLU A 500 22.22 2.08 20.02
CA GLU A 500 21.74 1.84 18.66
C GLU A 500 20.22 2.03 18.52
N GLU A 501 19.45 1.71 19.57
CA GLU A 501 17.99 1.93 19.57
C GLU A 501 17.66 3.41 19.72
N ILE A 502 18.43 4.15 20.52
CA ILE A 502 18.31 5.60 20.66
C ILE A 502 18.66 6.28 19.33
N ASP A 503 19.80 5.94 18.75
CA ASP A 503 20.24 6.47 17.46
C ASP A 503 19.18 6.24 16.38
N LEU A 504 18.59 5.05 16.34
CA LEU A 504 17.49 4.74 15.40
C LEU A 504 16.30 5.68 15.56
N ILE A 505 15.90 6.01 16.79
CA ILE A 505 14.79 6.94 17.07
C ILE A 505 15.20 8.35 16.64
N GLU A 506 16.40 8.79 17.04
CA GLU A 506 16.91 10.14 16.77
C GLU A 506 17.07 10.41 15.28
N GLU A 507 17.53 9.41 14.50
CA GLU A 507 17.65 9.49 13.04
C GLU A 507 16.31 9.44 12.32
N SER A 508 15.34 8.69 12.87
CA SER A 508 14.05 8.46 12.22
C SER A 508 13.08 9.62 12.38
N ILE A 509 13.23 10.42 13.44
CA ILE A 509 12.27 11.46 13.83
C ILE A 509 12.96 12.81 13.93
N MET A 510 12.50 13.77 13.13
CA MET A 510 13.03 15.14 13.13
C MET A 510 12.71 15.89 14.44
N ASP A 511 13.53 16.91 14.75
CA ASP A 511 13.23 17.86 15.82
C ASP A 511 11.95 18.66 15.52
N MET A 512 11.25 19.07 16.56
CA MET A 512 10.04 19.92 16.46
C MET A 512 10.37 21.37 16.74
#